data_42d04e316cb47600bef4ae2347ef6e7d
#
_entry.id   42d04e316cb47600bef4ae2347ef6e7d
#
_cell.length_a   1.000
_cell.length_b   1.000
_cell.length_c   1.000
_cell.angle_alpha   90.00
_cell.angle_beta   90.00
_cell.angle_gamma   90.00
#
_symmetry.space_group_name_H-M   'P 1'
#
loop_
_entity.id
_entity.type
_entity.pdbx_description
1 polymer ?
#
loop_
_entity_poly.entity_id
_entity_poly.type
_entity_poly.pdbx_seq_one_letter_code
_entity_poly.pdbx_strand_id
1 'polypeptide(L)'
;FSKLTDLSRDEWDKLVNQFINTPALVAQNVLKDFVPGGSDDPRKFKDAKGRHVIIGPDLPSGKKISGHERAKVEVFRGALRPFATTVNQELSDVLKSNIRVFLILPGTVDGKEPNNENIVDTINYLMSDESQSSSEVIFCPDETR
;
A
#
# COMPACT_ATOMS: atom_id res chain seq x y z
N PHE A 1 -13.80 0.59 14.46
CA PHE A 1 -13.92 1.90 13.80
C PHE A 1 -15.24 2.57 14.15
N SER A 2 -15.20 3.85 14.52
CA SER A 2 -16.38 4.67 14.73
C SER A 2 -16.91 5.21 13.40
N LYS A 3 -18.15 5.70 13.39
CA LYS A 3 -18.72 6.32 12.21
C LYS A 3 -17.99 7.61 11.87
N LEU A 4 -17.99 7.98 10.59
CA LEU A 4 -17.37 9.24 10.15
C LEU A 4 -17.94 10.45 10.90
N THR A 5 -19.24 10.47 11.17
CA THR A 5 -19.90 11.56 11.89
C THR A 5 -19.52 11.69 13.36
N ASP A 6 -18.95 10.64 13.94
CA ASP A 6 -18.54 10.61 15.35
C ASP A 6 -17.06 10.92 15.55
N LEU A 7 -16.31 11.10 14.46
CA LEU A 7 -14.88 11.39 14.53
C LEU A 7 -14.61 12.81 15.00
N SER A 8 -13.76 12.93 16.03
CA SER A 8 -13.18 14.22 16.38
C SER A 8 -12.09 14.61 15.40
N ARG A 9 -11.71 15.88 15.39
CA ARG A 9 -10.59 16.37 14.59
C ARG A 9 -9.29 15.66 14.95
N ASP A 10 -9.04 15.44 16.23
CA ASP A 10 -7.82 14.77 16.67
C ASP A 10 -7.75 13.32 16.21
N GLU A 11 -8.86 12.60 16.27
CA GLU A 11 -8.95 11.22 15.74
C GLU A 11 -8.70 11.17 14.23
N TRP A 12 -9.29 12.11 13.48
CA TRP A 12 -9.08 12.23 12.06
C TRP A 12 -7.61 12.50 11.73
N ASP A 13 -6.97 13.44 12.42
CA ASP A 13 -5.57 13.78 12.21
C ASP A 13 -4.65 12.60 12.49
N LYS A 14 -4.95 11.78 13.51
CA LYS A 14 -4.20 10.54 13.78
C LYS A 14 -4.32 9.52 12.64
N LEU A 15 -5.51 9.37 12.07
CA LEU A 15 -5.72 8.47 10.94
C LEU A 15 -4.98 8.96 9.69
N VAL A 16 -4.99 10.26 9.42
CA VAL A 16 -4.24 10.86 8.33
C VAL A 16 -2.74 10.61 8.49
N ASN A 17 -2.21 10.79 9.69
CA ASN A 17 -0.81 10.51 9.97
C ASN A 17 -0.46 9.03 9.77
N GLN A 18 -1.31 8.14 10.25
CA GLN A 18 -1.04 6.70 10.18
C GLN A 18 -1.13 6.15 8.76
N PHE A 19 -2.13 6.58 7.98
CA PHE A 19 -2.45 5.96 6.69
C PHE A 19 -2.08 6.79 5.47
N ILE A 20 -1.69 8.04 5.62
CA ILE A 20 -1.26 8.89 4.52
C ILE A 20 0.16 9.38 4.73
N ASN A 21 0.41 10.14 5.80
CA ASN A 21 1.72 10.78 6.01
C ASN A 21 2.82 9.75 6.25
N THR A 22 2.59 8.79 7.14
CA THR A 22 3.60 7.79 7.48
C THR A 22 3.95 6.89 6.29
N PRO A 23 3.00 6.29 5.55
CA PRO A 23 3.35 5.51 4.37
C PRO A 23 4.12 6.29 3.31
N ALA A 24 3.75 7.55 3.07
CA ALA A 24 4.42 8.39 2.09
C ALA A 24 5.87 8.71 2.50
N LEU A 25 6.09 9.10 3.77
CA LEU A 25 7.42 9.42 4.28
C LEU A 25 8.32 8.19 4.38
N VAL A 26 7.77 7.05 4.80
CA VAL A 26 8.53 5.79 4.83
C VAL A 26 8.93 5.38 3.41
N ALA A 27 8.00 5.44 2.46
CA ALA A 27 8.32 5.13 1.07
C ALA A 27 9.42 6.03 0.52
N GLN A 28 9.34 7.34 0.77
CA GLN A 28 10.37 8.29 0.35
C GLN A 28 11.77 7.89 0.84
N ASN A 29 11.90 7.52 2.11
CA ASN A 29 13.17 7.13 2.68
C ASN A 29 13.64 5.76 2.19
N VAL A 30 12.75 4.76 2.13
CA VAL A 30 13.09 3.41 1.69
C VAL A 30 13.52 3.39 0.22
N LEU A 31 12.84 4.13 -0.65
CA LEU A 31 13.17 4.18 -2.07
C LEU A 31 14.57 4.76 -2.31
N LYS A 32 14.99 5.73 -1.53
CA LYS A 32 16.35 6.27 -1.57
C LYS A 32 17.39 5.24 -1.14
N ASP A 33 17.07 4.41 -0.17
CA ASP A 33 17.97 3.37 0.33
C ASP A 33 18.26 2.28 -0.72
N PHE A 34 17.35 2.08 -1.70
CA PHE A 34 17.59 1.14 -2.81
C PHE A 34 18.61 1.66 -3.82
N VAL A 35 18.89 2.94 -3.82
CA VAL A 35 19.86 3.54 -4.73
C VAL A 35 21.26 3.27 -4.22
N PRO A 36 22.20 2.78 -5.05
CA PRO A 36 23.58 2.57 -4.63
C PRO A 36 24.20 3.84 -4.02
N GLY A 37 24.70 3.71 -2.79
CA GLY A 37 25.27 4.83 -2.04
C GLY A 37 24.23 5.76 -1.39
N GLY A 38 22.92 5.43 -1.42
CA GLY A 38 21.88 6.23 -0.78
C GLY A 38 21.70 7.62 -1.39
N SER A 39 21.96 7.76 -2.67
CA SER A 39 21.99 9.05 -3.36
C SER A 39 20.59 9.54 -3.74
N ASP A 40 20.38 10.87 -3.68
CA ASP A 40 19.20 11.53 -4.23
C ASP A 40 19.34 11.85 -5.72
N ASP A 41 20.46 11.54 -6.34
CA ASP A 41 20.71 11.82 -7.75
C ASP A 41 19.82 10.96 -8.65
N PRO A 42 18.88 11.55 -9.43
CA PRO A 42 17.98 10.81 -10.30
C PRO A 42 18.69 9.88 -11.28
N ARG A 43 19.91 10.22 -11.69
CA ARG A 43 20.70 9.43 -12.64
C ARG A 43 21.14 8.07 -12.08
N LYS A 44 21.20 7.93 -10.76
CA LYS A 44 21.62 6.69 -10.08
C LYS A 44 20.48 5.71 -9.88
N PHE A 45 19.23 6.13 -10.05
CA PHE A 45 18.07 5.25 -9.90
C PHE A 45 18.01 4.14 -10.96
N LYS A 46 18.59 4.34 -12.13
CA LYS A 46 18.64 3.30 -13.17
C LYS A 46 19.32 2.00 -12.72
N ASP A 47 20.22 2.08 -11.74
CA ASP A 47 20.93 0.93 -11.20
C ASP A 47 20.28 0.40 -9.91
N ALA A 48 19.19 1.01 -9.48
CA ALA A 48 18.48 0.64 -8.26
C ALA A 48 17.51 -0.50 -8.52
N LYS A 49 17.46 -1.45 -7.58
CA LYS A 49 16.51 -2.55 -7.56
C LYS A 49 15.96 -2.72 -6.16
N GLY A 50 14.68 -2.94 -6.04
CA GLY A 50 14.06 -3.18 -4.75
C GLY A 50 12.57 -3.40 -4.85
N ARG A 51 12.01 -3.86 -3.74
CA ARG A 51 10.57 -4.07 -3.56
C ARG A 51 10.16 -3.41 -2.25
N HIS A 52 9.11 -2.62 -2.29
CA HIS A 52 8.51 -1.98 -1.14
C HIS A 52 7.02 -2.32 -1.08
N VAL A 53 6.58 -2.88 0.02
CA VAL A 53 5.18 -3.28 0.20
C VAL A 53 4.55 -2.41 1.26
N ILE A 54 3.44 -1.77 0.91
CA ILE A 54 2.59 -0.99 1.81
C ILE A 54 1.34 -1.82 2.10
N ILE A 55 1.00 -1.95 3.37
CA ILE A 55 -0.25 -2.59 3.79
C ILE A 55 -1.22 -1.48 4.18
N GLY A 56 -2.28 -1.35 3.41
CA GLY A 56 -3.33 -0.36 3.69
C GLY A 56 -4.24 -0.80 4.82
N PRO A 57 -5.15 0.10 5.25
CA PRO A 57 -6.07 -0.22 6.33
C PRO A 57 -7.03 -1.34 5.93
N ASP A 58 -7.26 -2.24 6.87
CA ASP A 58 -8.18 -3.35 6.73
C ASP A 58 -9.63 -2.87 6.78
N LEU A 59 -10.49 -3.49 5.98
CA LEU A 59 -11.93 -3.41 6.19
C LEU A 59 -12.29 -4.39 7.30
N PRO A 60 -12.93 -3.90 8.40
CA PRO A 60 -13.30 -4.79 9.48
C PRO A 60 -14.13 -5.97 8.98
N SER A 61 -13.73 -7.16 9.40
CA SER A 61 -14.31 -8.42 8.95
C SER A 61 -15.48 -8.88 9.84
N GLY A 62 -16.33 -9.75 9.30
CA GLY A 62 -17.23 -10.60 10.08
C GLY A 62 -18.56 -9.98 10.51
N LYS A 63 -18.81 -8.71 10.25
CA LYS A 63 -20.12 -8.08 10.50
C LYS A 63 -20.49 -7.21 9.32
N LYS A 64 -21.78 -7.09 9.05
CA LYS A 64 -22.27 -6.11 8.07
C LYS A 64 -21.81 -4.72 8.52
N ILE A 65 -20.76 -4.24 7.88
CA ILE A 65 -20.25 -2.90 8.13
C ILE A 65 -21.27 -1.95 7.53
N SER A 66 -21.81 -1.05 8.32
CA SER A 66 -22.66 0.00 7.81
C SER A 66 -21.87 0.86 6.82
N GLY A 67 -22.56 1.42 5.81
CA GLY A 67 -21.89 2.32 4.87
C GLY A 67 -21.13 3.44 5.56
N HIS A 68 -21.57 3.87 6.73
CA HIS A 68 -20.95 4.92 7.53
C HIS A 68 -19.61 4.51 8.15
N GLU A 69 -19.48 3.23 8.55
CA GLU A 69 -18.23 2.72 9.11
C GLU A 69 -17.17 2.49 8.04
N ARG A 70 -17.61 2.20 6.82
CA ARG A 70 -16.70 2.03 5.68
C ARG A 70 -16.13 3.34 5.17
N ALA A 71 -16.88 4.44 5.28
CA ALA A 71 -16.54 5.69 4.62
C ALA A 71 -15.11 6.16 4.94
N LYS A 72 -14.75 6.19 6.23
CA LYS A 72 -13.41 6.66 6.62
C LYS A 72 -12.29 5.69 6.22
N VAL A 73 -12.54 4.38 6.24
CA VAL A 73 -11.56 3.38 5.82
C VAL A 73 -11.32 3.49 4.31
N GLU A 74 -12.39 3.63 3.54
CA GLU A 74 -12.32 3.75 2.08
C GLU A 74 -11.61 5.02 1.63
N VAL A 75 -11.67 6.11 2.39
CA VAL A 75 -10.90 7.33 2.10
C VAL A 75 -9.40 7.01 2.05
N PHE A 76 -8.89 6.28 3.04
CA PHE A 76 -7.46 5.94 3.11
C PHE A 76 -7.07 4.87 2.11
N ARG A 77 -7.90 3.85 1.93
CA ARG A 77 -7.68 2.83 0.89
C ARG A 77 -7.67 3.48 -0.49
N GLY A 78 -8.61 4.37 -0.74
CA GLY A 78 -8.70 5.12 -1.98
C GLY A 78 -7.51 6.04 -2.23
N ALA A 79 -6.99 6.70 -1.20
CA ALA A 79 -5.83 7.58 -1.34
C ALA A 79 -4.53 6.82 -1.65
N LEU A 80 -4.35 5.64 -1.09
CA LEU A 80 -3.14 4.83 -1.29
C LEU A 80 -3.06 4.19 -2.69
N ARG A 81 -4.18 3.94 -3.34
CA ARG A 81 -4.21 3.29 -4.67
C ARG A 81 -3.50 4.12 -5.74
N PRO A 82 -3.91 5.36 -6.04
CA PRO A 82 -3.21 6.18 -7.02
C PRO A 82 -1.79 6.53 -6.58
N PHE A 83 -1.52 6.62 -5.27
CA PHE A 83 -0.17 6.83 -4.78
C PHE A 83 0.76 5.70 -5.25
N ALA A 84 0.40 4.44 -5.03
CA ALA A 84 1.21 3.30 -5.46
C ALA A 84 1.39 3.26 -6.97
N THR A 85 0.33 3.48 -7.74
CA THR A 85 0.38 3.49 -9.21
C THR A 85 1.27 4.59 -9.74
N THR A 86 1.12 5.81 -9.21
CA THR A 86 1.88 6.98 -9.69
C THR A 86 3.36 6.88 -9.32
N VAL A 87 3.66 6.40 -8.12
CA VAL A 87 5.06 6.17 -7.72
C VAL A 87 5.73 5.16 -8.63
N ASN A 88 5.05 4.06 -8.97
CA ASN A 88 5.60 3.07 -9.90
C ASN A 88 5.84 3.64 -11.30
N GLN A 89 4.95 4.49 -11.81
CA GLN A 89 5.16 5.18 -13.08
C GLN A 89 6.40 6.08 -13.03
N GLU A 90 6.57 6.81 -11.95
CA GLU A 90 7.75 7.65 -11.76
C GLU A 90 9.04 6.81 -11.69
N LEU A 91 9.01 5.72 -10.94
CA LEU A 91 10.16 4.82 -10.79
C LEU A 91 10.55 4.12 -12.09
N SER A 92 9.58 3.70 -12.90
CA SER A 92 9.84 2.97 -14.15
C SER A 92 10.06 3.91 -15.34
N ASP A 93 9.17 4.86 -15.54
CA ASP A 93 9.13 5.64 -16.79
C ASP A 93 10.08 6.84 -16.73
N VAL A 94 10.22 7.47 -15.59
CA VAL A 94 11.08 8.64 -15.42
C VAL A 94 12.49 8.25 -14.96
N LEU A 95 12.58 7.48 -13.88
CA LEU A 95 13.85 7.14 -13.26
C LEU A 95 14.49 5.87 -13.85
N LYS A 96 13.76 5.11 -14.67
CA LYS A 96 14.25 3.88 -15.32
C LYS A 96 14.82 2.85 -14.34
N SER A 97 14.26 2.79 -13.14
CA SER A 97 14.71 1.86 -12.09
C SER A 97 13.99 0.51 -12.18
N ASN A 98 14.52 -0.48 -11.44
CA ASN A 98 13.87 -1.77 -11.20
C ASN A 98 13.26 -1.84 -9.80
N ILE A 99 12.86 -0.70 -9.25
CA ILE A 99 12.14 -0.62 -7.98
C ILE A 99 10.65 -0.75 -8.24
N ARG A 100 9.96 -1.55 -7.43
CA ARG A 100 8.51 -1.67 -7.46
C ARG A 100 7.93 -1.40 -6.07
N VAL A 101 6.83 -0.66 -6.04
CA VAL A 101 6.02 -0.44 -4.85
C VAL A 101 4.70 -1.17 -5.01
N PHE A 102 4.32 -1.96 -4.01
CA PHE A 102 3.06 -2.68 -4.00
C PHE A 102 2.20 -2.24 -2.84
N LEU A 103 0.89 -2.20 -3.07
CA LEU A 103 -0.09 -1.91 -2.04
C LEU A 103 -0.97 -3.15 -1.83
N ILE A 104 -0.99 -3.66 -0.61
CA ILE A 104 -1.93 -4.70 -0.20
C ILE A 104 -3.10 -4.04 0.50
N LEU A 105 -4.30 -4.34 0.04
CA LEU A 105 -5.55 -3.90 0.65
C LEU A 105 -6.26 -5.10 1.27
N PRO A 106 -6.07 -5.34 2.58
CA PRO A 106 -6.78 -6.42 3.26
C PRO A 106 -8.28 -6.12 3.33
N GLY A 107 -9.08 -7.16 3.35
CA GLY A 107 -10.52 -7.02 3.47
C GLY A 107 -11.23 -8.34 3.29
N THR A 108 -12.50 -8.39 3.61
CA THR A 108 -13.34 -9.56 3.38
C THR A 108 -13.80 -9.58 1.93
N VAL A 109 -13.53 -10.67 1.21
CA VAL A 109 -13.94 -10.88 -0.17
C VAL A 109 -14.73 -12.20 -0.24
N ASP A 110 -15.94 -12.14 -0.76
CA ASP A 110 -16.84 -13.31 -0.93
C ASP A 110 -16.99 -14.14 0.36
N GLY A 111 -17.10 -13.47 1.50
CA GLY A 111 -17.24 -14.11 2.81
C GLY A 111 -15.93 -14.69 3.39
N LYS A 112 -14.82 -14.56 2.67
CA LYS A 112 -13.50 -14.96 3.16
C LYS A 112 -12.80 -13.79 3.81
N GLU A 113 -12.37 -13.99 5.04
CA GLU A 113 -11.58 -13.01 5.77
C GLU A 113 -10.09 -13.17 5.46
N PRO A 114 -9.33 -12.05 5.37
CA PRO A 114 -7.89 -12.14 5.28
C PRO A 114 -7.34 -12.74 6.58
N ASN A 115 -6.33 -13.57 6.47
CA ASN A 115 -5.59 -14.06 7.62
C ASN A 115 -4.11 -13.69 7.45
N ASN A 116 -3.36 -13.78 8.54
CA ASN A 116 -1.95 -13.43 8.53
C ASN A 116 -1.14 -14.29 7.57
N GLU A 117 -1.48 -15.56 7.42
CA GLU A 117 -0.80 -16.47 6.51
C GLU A 117 -0.96 -16.03 5.05
N ASN A 118 -2.17 -15.68 4.63
CA ASN A 118 -2.43 -15.17 3.28
C ASN A 118 -1.66 -13.88 3.00
N ILE A 119 -1.61 -12.97 3.97
CA ILE A 119 -0.88 -11.72 3.84
C ILE A 119 0.62 -12.00 3.73
N VAL A 120 1.17 -12.85 4.57
CA VAL A 120 2.60 -13.21 4.55
C VAL A 120 2.98 -13.89 3.24
N ASP A 121 2.17 -14.82 2.75
CA ASP A 121 2.42 -15.49 1.46
C ASP A 121 2.40 -14.47 0.30
N THR A 122 1.48 -13.53 0.33
CA THR A 122 1.42 -12.46 -0.65
C THR A 122 2.66 -11.58 -0.59
N ILE A 123 3.09 -11.17 0.60
CA ILE A 123 4.32 -10.37 0.78
C ILE A 123 5.53 -11.12 0.23
N ASN A 124 5.69 -12.40 0.58
CA ASN A 124 6.81 -13.21 0.10
C ASN A 124 6.86 -13.28 -1.43
N TYR A 125 5.71 -13.46 -2.08
CA TYR A 125 5.63 -13.42 -3.53
C TYR A 125 6.03 -12.06 -4.09
N LEU A 126 5.51 -10.97 -3.51
CA LEU A 126 5.79 -9.60 -3.98
C LEU A 126 7.25 -9.21 -3.81
N MET A 127 7.94 -9.75 -2.80
CA MET A 127 9.36 -9.52 -2.57
C MET A 127 10.26 -10.32 -3.52
N SER A 128 9.69 -11.26 -4.28
CA SER A 128 10.44 -12.07 -5.25
C SER A 128 10.56 -11.38 -6.61
N ASP A 129 11.50 -11.83 -7.44
CA ASP A 129 11.64 -11.34 -8.81
C ASP A 129 10.45 -11.70 -9.71
N GLU A 130 9.67 -12.73 -9.35
CA GLU A 130 8.48 -13.15 -10.08
C GLU A 130 7.38 -12.09 -10.09
N SER A 131 7.42 -11.14 -9.17
CA SER A 131 6.44 -10.06 -9.05
C SER A 131 6.66 -8.90 -10.02
N GLN A 132 7.68 -8.93 -10.87
CA GLN A 132 8.06 -7.79 -11.73
C GLN A 132 6.90 -7.26 -12.59
N SER A 133 6.04 -8.13 -13.06
CA SER A 133 4.88 -7.78 -13.89
C SER A 133 3.54 -7.86 -13.15
N SER A 134 3.57 -8.01 -11.82
CA SER A 134 2.36 -8.07 -11.03
C SER A 134 1.68 -6.70 -10.91
N SER A 135 0.36 -6.70 -10.66
CA SER A 135 -0.39 -5.49 -10.38
C SER A 135 0.15 -4.77 -9.15
N GLU A 136 0.17 -3.44 -9.17
CA GLU A 136 0.61 -2.63 -8.03
C GLU A 136 -0.34 -2.70 -6.84
N VAL A 137 -1.64 -2.92 -7.09
CA VAL A 137 -2.65 -2.98 -6.04
C VAL A 137 -3.20 -4.38 -5.96
N ILE A 138 -3.12 -4.97 -4.77
CA ILE A 138 -3.51 -6.36 -4.53
C ILE A 138 -4.50 -6.40 -3.38
N PHE A 139 -5.65 -7.00 -3.63
CA PHE A 139 -6.64 -7.27 -2.59
C PHE A 139 -6.29 -8.60 -1.92
N CYS A 140 -6.39 -8.65 -0.60
CA CYS A 140 -6.10 -9.87 0.16
C CYS A 140 -7.28 -10.19 1.07
N PRO A 141 -7.94 -11.35 0.93
CA PRO A 141 -7.64 -12.40 -0.07
C PRO A 141 -7.85 -11.93 -1.51
N ASP A 142 -7.12 -12.55 -2.43
CA ASP A 142 -7.17 -12.21 -3.85
C ASP A 142 -8.54 -12.56 -4.44
N GLU A 143 -9.19 -11.57 -5.07
CA GLU A 143 -10.51 -11.73 -5.70
C GLU A 143 -10.45 -12.62 -6.95
N THR A 144 -9.28 -12.76 -7.55
CA THR A 144 -9.09 -13.49 -8.81
C THR A 144 -8.81 -14.98 -8.62
N ARG A 145 -8.69 -15.43 -7.37
CA ARG A 145 -8.39 -16.83 -7.05
C ARG A 145 -9.61 -17.63 -6.66
#